data_51dad8d3f0c6cb0b9e9ea52378d46834
#
_entry.id   51dad8d3f0c6cb0b9e9ea52378d46834
#
_cell.length_a   1.000
_cell.length_b   1.000
_cell.length_c   1.000
_cell.angle_alpha   90.00
_cell.angle_beta   90.00
_cell.angle_gamma   90.00
#
_symmetry.space_group_name_H-M   'P 1'
#
loop_
_entity.id
_entity.type
_entity.pdbx_description
1 polymer ?
#
loop_
_entity_poly.entity_id
_entity_poly.type
_entity_poly.pdbx_seq_one_letter_code
_entity_poly.pdbx_strand_id
1 'polypeptide(L)'
;MSQIPELPKQPFTSPPFLWGELPVGPYPVGFQSLITYDYSRRYDLPNTKPEATTTRLKGRPIVVQVWYPAQPPEEAAAMPYEAYLTVSSTDDSLKAFVEQLNRFTREAEQRWSGLDAAETDAFQRFLQTPTGCYLNAPPLGGSHPAVIYHQGLGGSIVDNPVLSEFLASHGYVVATSAYVPEHGLWFGVDADLNRSIKDMACVINAVGDRYGIDSARIGLIGHSYGASAVLAYAAEPQANVRAVVSLDSTREWNPAYDHLYRNIAQRLSQAERFSVPLMIFSKVTPTVTFEHYETLSYADRYYITVKHLEHNDFVTPGPTAATLAGERIDEQDRLIRSASQVVCQSILVFLNAYLKEDAANSGNVVATIASLDQDIRALEVQQRQAEEGAMALQGRFSTITAKSLLELFLHQGAEAGCQRIAQDASQIKPAMLMQIGRALQERELHGEAIALYQAINQHFPDFAKAYEALGDLYHYTLKDKPNARTAYQAALAVLPRDVTLSTPEQDYLRHSLNEDIEALI
;
A
#
# COMPACT_ATOMS: atom_id res chain seq x y z
N MET A 1 -20.13 -0.03 -29.06
CA MET A 1 -19.22 -1.17 -28.98
C MET A 1 -17.81 -0.61 -28.98
N SER A 2 -17.21 -0.38 -27.81
CA SER A 2 -15.80 -0.01 -27.69
C SER A 2 -14.97 -1.23 -28.12
N GLN A 3 -14.12 -1.06 -29.13
CA GLN A 3 -13.15 -2.09 -29.52
C GLN A 3 -12.31 -2.42 -28.29
N ILE A 4 -12.35 -3.65 -27.84
CA ILE A 4 -11.40 -4.18 -26.86
C ILE A 4 -10.03 -4.03 -27.54
N PRO A 5 -9.07 -3.28 -26.97
CA PRO A 5 -7.74 -3.18 -27.56
C PRO A 5 -7.15 -4.58 -27.69
N GLU A 6 -6.53 -4.88 -28.83
CA GLU A 6 -5.77 -6.14 -28.98
C GLU A 6 -4.74 -6.22 -27.85
N LEU A 7 -4.72 -7.36 -27.15
CA LEU A 7 -3.74 -7.60 -26.10
C LEU A 7 -2.32 -7.50 -26.70
N PRO A 8 -1.41 -6.77 -26.08
CA PRO A 8 -0.03 -6.71 -26.53
C PRO A 8 0.57 -8.13 -26.52
N LYS A 9 1.41 -8.45 -27.50
CA LYS A 9 2.09 -9.75 -27.55
C LYS A 9 2.91 -9.91 -26.27
N GLN A 10 2.70 -11.03 -25.58
CA GLN A 10 3.51 -11.41 -24.43
C GLN A 10 4.95 -11.61 -24.88
N PRO A 11 5.90 -10.86 -24.31
CA PRO A 11 7.31 -10.97 -24.65
C PRO A 11 7.99 -12.21 -24.05
N PHE A 12 7.38 -12.79 -22.98
CA PHE A 12 7.91 -13.98 -22.34
C PHE A 12 7.19 -15.23 -22.85
N THR A 13 7.92 -16.11 -23.48
CA THR A 13 7.45 -17.45 -23.87
C THR A 13 7.59 -18.46 -22.72
N SER A 14 8.33 -18.10 -21.67
CA SER A 14 8.54 -18.86 -20.44
C SER A 14 8.58 -17.90 -19.25
N PRO A 15 8.26 -18.37 -18.02
CA PRO A 15 8.33 -17.52 -16.83
C PRO A 15 9.76 -16.99 -16.58
N PRO A 16 9.90 -15.78 -16.00
CA PRO A 16 11.18 -15.27 -15.55
C PRO A 16 11.84 -16.20 -14.54
N PHE A 17 13.17 -16.21 -14.49
CA PHE A 17 13.93 -17.14 -13.65
C PHE A 17 13.48 -17.19 -12.19
N LEU A 18 13.21 -16.01 -11.57
CA LEU A 18 12.77 -15.92 -10.18
C LEU A 18 11.33 -16.40 -9.94
N TRP A 19 10.51 -16.52 -10.97
CA TRP A 19 9.14 -17.01 -10.85
C TRP A 19 9.06 -18.55 -10.72
N GLY A 20 10.13 -19.24 -11.07
CA GLY A 20 10.10 -20.69 -11.17
C GLY A 20 9.10 -21.15 -12.24
N GLU A 21 8.08 -21.91 -11.83
CA GLU A 21 7.05 -22.47 -12.73
C GLU A 21 5.71 -21.71 -12.70
N LEU A 22 5.67 -20.53 -12.08
CA LEU A 22 4.45 -19.70 -12.09
C LEU A 22 4.01 -19.40 -13.51
N PRO A 23 2.73 -19.64 -13.86
CA PRO A 23 2.24 -19.39 -15.22
C PRO A 23 2.25 -17.90 -15.53
N VAL A 24 2.75 -17.54 -16.70
CA VAL A 24 2.76 -16.16 -17.18
C VAL A 24 1.35 -15.73 -17.52
N GLY A 25 0.90 -14.60 -17.01
CA GLY A 25 -0.39 -14.00 -17.34
C GLY A 25 -0.41 -13.35 -18.73
N PRO A 26 -1.55 -12.86 -19.22
CA PRO A 26 -1.69 -12.32 -20.58
C PRO A 26 -1.08 -10.93 -20.77
N TYR A 27 -0.62 -10.25 -19.71
CA TYR A 27 -0.14 -8.87 -19.78
C TYR A 27 1.36 -8.76 -19.56
N PRO A 28 2.10 -8.02 -20.42
CA PRO A 28 3.43 -7.54 -20.05
C PRO A 28 3.35 -6.65 -18.82
N VAL A 29 4.38 -6.67 -17.97
CA VAL A 29 4.39 -5.95 -16.70
C VAL A 29 5.32 -4.75 -16.77
N GLY A 30 4.79 -3.56 -16.51
CA GLY A 30 5.57 -2.35 -16.25
C GLY A 30 5.88 -2.22 -14.76
N PHE A 31 7.04 -1.62 -14.46
CA PHE A 31 7.42 -1.26 -13.11
C PHE A 31 7.81 0.22 -13.02
N GLN A 32 7.41 0.89 -11.96
CA GLN A 32 7.81 2.26 -11.66
C GLN A 32 7.95 2.50 -10.16
N SER A 33 9.00 3.24 -9.78
CA SER A 33 9.10 3.88 -8.46
C SER A 33 8.74 5.34 -8.58
N LEU A 34 7.96 5.85 -7.61
CA LEU A 34 7.61 7.28 -7.54
C LEU A 34 7.60 7.74 -6.08
N ILE A 35 7.73 9.06 -5.88
CA ILE A 35 7.52 9.69 -4.59
C ILE A 35 6.33 10.63 -4.71
N THR A 36 5.37 10.47 -3.82
CA THR A 36 4.26 11.39 -3.60
C THR A 36 4.31 11.94 -2.18
N TYR A 37 3.39 12.83 -1.81
CA TYR A 37 3.39 13.44 -0.49
C TYR A 37 2.02 13.33 0.17
N ASP A 38 2.02 13.00 1.45
CA ASP A 38 0.86 13.23 2.30
C ASP A 38 0.94 14.64 2.89
N TYR A 39 0.20 15.56 2.32
CA TYR A 39 0.18 16.96 2.75
C TYR A 39 -0.63 17.18 4.04
N SER A 40 -1.33 16.17 4.55
CA SER A 40 -1.96 16.22 5.87
C SER A 40 -0.97 16.01 7.01
N ARG A 41 0.27 15.58 6.69
CA ARG A 41 1.34 15.34 7.66
C ARG A 41 2.61 16.06 7.24
N ARG A 42 3.25 16.74 8.18
CA ARG A 42 4.61 17.26 7.99
C ARG A 42 5.63 16.16 8.22
N TYR A 43 6.82 16.33 7.69
CA TYR A 43 7.91 15.40 7.87
C TYR A 43 9.23 16.14 7.99
N ASP A 44 9.98 15.83 9.04
CA ASP A 44 11.31 16.37 9.25
C ASP A 44 12.34 15.34 8.78
N LEU A 45 13.08 15.71 7.74
CA LEU A 45 14.23 14.90 7.31
C LEU A 45 15.30 14.99 8.37
N PRO A 46 15.73 13.86 8.96
CA PRO A 46 16.83 13.87 9.89
C PRO A 46 18.10 14.33 9.18
N ASN A 47 18.74 15.36 9.70
CA ASN A 47 20.02 15.83 9.19
C ASN A 47 21.13 14.87 9.60
N THR A 48 21.94 14.45 8.64
CA THR A 48 23.11 13.59 8.86
C THR A 48 24.29 14.35 9.52
N LYS A 49 24.17 15.67 9.68
CA LYS A 49 25.20 16.53 10.30
C LYS A 49 24.67 17.16 11.59
N PRO A 50 25.41 17.06 12.73
CA PRO A 50 24.97 17.57 14.02
C PRO A 50 24.69 19.08 14.07
N GLU A 51 25.22 19.85 13.10
CA GLU A 51 25.17 21.32 13.07
C GLU A 51 24.18 21.88 12.04
N ALA A 52 23.47 21.03 11.31
CA ALA A 52 22.56 21.49 10.27
C ALA A 52 21.12 21.55 10.78
N THR A 53 20.42 22.64 10.45
CA THR A 53 18.98 22.78 10.70
C THR A 53 18.20 21.66 10.00
N THR A 54 17.24 21.06 10.70
CA THR A 54 16.35 20.04 10.15
C THR A 54 15.66 20.56 8.89
N THR A 55 15.73 19.82 7.79
CA THR A 55 14.99 20.20 6.58
C THR A 55 13.53 19.81 6.77
N ARG A 56 12.67 20.81 6.96
CA ARG A 56 11.23 20.62 7.08
C ARG A 56 10.59 20.52 5.69
N LEU A 57 9.92 19.41 5.42
CA LEU A 57 9.14 19.22 4.21
C LEU A 57 7.68 19.66 4.43
N LYS A 58 7.04 20.19 3.38
CA LYS A 58 5.62 20.61 3.42
C LYS A 58 4.63 19.43 3.50
N GLY A 59 5.10 18.21 3.32
CA GLY A 59 4.33 16.99 3.39
C GLY A 59 5.22 15.81 3.69
N ARG A 60 4.63 14.73 4.21
CA ARG A 60 5.32 13.47 4.42
C ARG A 60 5.59 12.79 3.06
N PRO A 61 6.84 12.49 2.68
CA PRO A 61 7.14 11.76 1.46
C PRO A 61 6.66 10.30 1.59
N ILE A 62 5.92 9.85 0.59
CA ILE A 62 5.45 8.47 0.45
C ILE A 62 6.12 7.89 -0.78
N VAL A 63 7.04 6.97 -0.57
CA VAL A 63 7.71 6.25 -1.65
C VAL A 63 6.84 5.08 -2.07
N VAL A 64 6.51 4.99 -3.35
CA VAL A 64 5.62 3.97 -3.89
C VAL A 64 6.32 3.22 -5.00
N GLN A 65 6.25 1.90 -4.96
CA GLN A 65 6.59 1.03 -6.08
C GLN A 65 5.31 0.44 -6.66
N VAL A 66 5.22 0.40 -7.99
CA VAL A 66 4.01 -0.03 -8.69
C VAL A 66 4.36 -0.98 -9.82
N TRP A 67 3.69 -2.13 -9.86
CA TRP A 67 3.67 -3.11 -10.94
C TRP A 67 2.31 -3.04 -11.63
N TYR A 68 2.29 -2.98 -12.95
CA TYR A 68 1.06 -2.71 -13.68
C TYR A 68 1.06 -3.35 -15.08
N PRO A 69 -0.10 -3.71 -15.65
CA PRO A 69 -0.21 -4.08 -17.05
C PRO A 69 0.32 -2.96 -17.95
N ALA A 70 1.22 -3.29 -18.86
CA ALA A 70 1.96 -2.29 -19.65
C ALA A 70 1.97 -2.58 -21.15
N GLN A 71 2.39 -1.58 -21.92
CA GLN A 71 2.68 -1.67 -23.36
C GLN A 71 4.16 -1.33 -23.60
N PRO A 72 5.10 -2.24 -23.31
CA PRO A 72 6.50 -1.99 -23.57
C PRO A 72 6.77 -1.80 -25.07
N PRO A 73 7.74 -0.96 -25.47
CA PRO A 73 8.25 -0.91 -26.83
C PRO A 73 8.71 -2.30 -27.29
N GLU A 74 8.67 -2.58 -28.60
CA GLU A 74 8.98 -3.90 -29.16
C GLU A 74 10.42 -4.39 -28.85
N GLU A 75 11.35 -3.46 -28.73
CA GLU A 75 12.77 -3.73 -28.40
C GLU A 75 13.10 -3.57 -26.91
N ALA A 76 12.10 -3.40 -26.04
CA ALA A 76 12.36 -3.20 -24.63
C ALA A 76 12.94 -4.47 -23.98
N ALA A 77 14.01 -4.29 -23.22
CA ALA A 77 14.59 -5.37 -22.42
C ALA A 77 13.92 -5.44 -21.03
N ALA A 78 13.84 -6.65 -20.50
CA ALA A 78 13.46 -6.84 -19.10
C ALA A 78 14.43 -6.12 -18.17
N MET A 79 13.91 -5.47 -17.12
CA MET A 79 14.76 -4.76 -16.17
C MET A 79 15.53 -5.73 -15.26
N PRO A 80 16.75 -5.40 -14.82
CA PRO A 80 17.48 -6.17 -13.83
C PRO A 80 16.83 -6.02 -12.44
N TYR A 81 16.99 -7.00 -11.56
CA TYR A 81 16.49 -6.98 -10.19
C TYR A 81 16.94 -5.74 -9.40
N GLU A 82 18.15 -5.24 -9.65
CA GLU A 82 18.70 -4.03 -9.02
C GLU A 82 17.79 -2.80 -9.17
N ALA A 83 16.98 -2.74 -10.23
CA ALA A 83 16.05 -1.63 -10.43
C ALA A 83 15.01 -1.50 -9.31
N TYR A 84 14.65 -2.60 -8.63
CA TYR A 84 13.78 -2.56 -7.45
C TYR A 84 14.41 -1.84 -6.25
N LEU A 85 15.75 -1.93 -6.13
CA LEU A 85 16.50 -1.35 -5.01
C LEU A 85 16.79 0.14 -5.18
N THR A 86 16.36 0.72 -6.32
CA THR A 86 16.72 2.09 -6.69
C THR A 86 15.48 2.96 -6.81
N VAL A 87 15.33 3.88 -5.88
CA VAL A 87 14.38 4.99 -5.95
C VAL A 87 15.14 6.24 -6.37
N SER A 88 14.54 7.09 -7.17
CA SER A 88 15.10 8.37 -7.58
C SER A 88 14.12 9.52 -7.32
N SER A 89 14.65 10.72 -7.11
CA SER A 89 13.87 11.94 -6.99
C SER A 89 14.53 13.08 -7.74
N THR A 90 13.73 13.92 -8.35
CA THR A 90 14.19 15.21 -8.92
C THR A 90 14.13 16.34 -7.88
N ASP A 91 13.61 16.09 -6.70
CA ASP A 91 13.57 17.03 -5.59
C ASP A 91 14.86 16.91 -4.78
N ASP A 92 15.71 17.94 -4.88
CA ASP A 92 16.99 17.99 -4.16
C ASP A 92 16.84 17.89 -2.65
N SER A 93 15.71 18.32 -2.09
CA SER A 93 15.44 18.22 -0.65
C SER A 93 15.32 16.76 -0.17
N LEU A 94 14.99 15.82 -1.06
CA LEU A 94 14.86 14.40 -0.77
C LEU A 94 16.14 13.60 -1.03
N LYS A 95 17.19 14.20 -1.54
CA LYS A 95 18.40 13.47 -1.96
C LYS A 95 18.97 12.58 -0.86
N ALA A 96 19.18 13.14 0.34
CA ALA A 96 19.72 12.38 1.48
C ALA A 96 18.77 11.26 1.94
N PHE A 97 17.46 11.51 1.91
CA PHE A 97 16.44 10.51 2.24
C PHE A 97 16.48 9.34 1.25
N VAL A 98 16.50 9.62 -0.05
CA VAL A 98 16.53 8.61 -1.11
C VAL A 98 17.83 7.79 -1.07
N GLU A 99 18.99 8.43 -0.86
CA GLU A 99 20.27 7.72 -0.73
C GLU A 99 20.28 6.75 0.45
N GLN A 100 19.70 7.13 1.58
CA GLN A 100 19.61 6.28 2.77
C GLN A 100 18.60 5.16 2.59
N LEU A 101 17.44 5.44 1.98
CA LEU A 101 16.44 4.42 1.66
C LEU A 101 17.04 3.35 0.74
N ASN A 102 17.70 3.75 -0.35
CA ASN A 102 18.32 2.83 -1.30
C ASN A 102 19.41 1.97 -0.63
N ARG A 103 20.21 2.59 0.26
CA ARG A 103 21.21 1.84 1.05
C ARG A 103 20.54 0.80 1.95
N PHE A 104 19.54 1.20 2.72
CA PHE A 104 18.79 0.30 3.60
C PHE A 104 18.18 -0.86 2.82
N THR A 105 17.52 -0.56 1.69
CA THR A 105 16.88 -1.58 0.84
C THR A 105 17.90 -2.57 0.32
N ARG A 106 19.07 -2.10 -0.14
CA ARG A 106 20.16 -2.96 -0.63
C ARG A 106 20.74 -3.85 0.48
N GLU A 107 20.96 -3.29 1.67
CA GLU A 107 21.45 -4.05 2.83
C GLU A 107 20.42 -5.07 3.34
N ALA A 108 19.14 -4.73 3.29
CA ALA A 108 18.05 -5.63 3.63
C ALA A 108 17.99 -6.80 2.63
N GLU A 109 18.05 -6.51 1.33
CA GLU A 109 18.02 -7.52 0.29
C GLU A 109 19.22 -8.48 0.37
N GLN A 110 20.42 -7.97 0.63
CA GLN A 110 21.61 -8.82 0.83
C GLN A 110 21.44 -9.77 2.02
N ARG A 111 20.89 -9.28 3.13
CA ARG A 111 20.63 -10.14 4.31
C ARG A 111 19.60 -11.23 4.03
N TRP A 112 18.53 -10.91 3.30
CA TRP A 112 17.43 -11.82 3.06
C TRP A 112 17.67 -12.78 1.89
N SER A 113 18.56 -12.44 0.94
CA SER A 113 18.89 -13.31 -0.21
C SER A 113 19.61 -14.60 0.19
N GLY A 114 20.00 -14.76 1.46
CA GLY A 114 20.78 -15.91 1.92
C GLY A 114 22.23 -15.94 1.41
N LEU A 115 22.66 -14.91 0.67
CA LEU A 115 24.03 -14.77 0.18
C LEU A 115 24.91 -14.13 1.25
N ASP A 116 25.98 -14.80 1.66
CA ASP A 116 26.92 -14.28 2.64
C ASP A 116 27.56 -12.96 2.15
N ALA A 117 27.92 -12.10 3.10
CA ALA A 117 28.66 -10.87 2.82
C ALA A 117 30.01 -11.13 2.10
N ALA A 118 30.57 -12.34 2.25
CA ALA A 118 31.75 -12.80 1.50
C ALA A 118 31.43 -13.17 0.03
N GLU A 119 30.15 -13.40 -0.31
CA GLU A 119 29.71 -13.78 -1.66
C GLU A 119 29.28 -12.56 -2.50
N THR A 120 30.03 -11.47 -2.38
CA THR A 120 29.75 -10.20 -3.08
C THR A 120 29.48 -10.39 -4.58
N ASP A 121 30.25 -11.25 -5.25
CA ASP A 121 30.09 -11.54 -6.68
C ASP A 121 28.77 -12.27 -6.98
N ALA A 122 28.32 -13.17 -6.10
CA ALA A 122 27.06 -13.86 -6.25
C ALA A 122 25.88 -12.90 -6.09
N PHE A 123 25.95 -12.02 -5.10
CA PHE A 123 24.94 -10.97 -4.90
C PHE A 123 24.90 -9.99 -6.07
N GLN A 124 26.07 -9.56 -6.62
CA GLN A 124 26.09 -8.72 -7.80
C GLN A 124 25.47 -9.42 -9.03
N ARG A 125 25.74 -10.71 -9.25
CA ARG A 125 25.07 -11.48 -10.34
C ARG A 125 23.57 -11.58 -10.13
N PHE A 126 23.13 -11.80 -8.90
CA PHE A 126 21.71 -11.80 -8.56
C PHE A 126 21.04 -10.47 -8.91
N LEU A 127 21.64 -9.34 -8.56
CA LEU A 127 21.11 -8.02 -8.89
C LEU A 127 20.96 -7.77 -10.40
N GLN A 128 21.74 -8.46 -11.23
CA GLN A 128 21.63 -8.38 -12.70
C GLN A 128 20.66 -9.41 -13.30
N THR A 129 20.04 -10.25 -12.46
CA THR A 129 19.04 -11.23 -12.95
C THR A 129 17.85 -10.49 -13.59
N PRO A 130 17.46 -10.82 -14.83
CA PRO A 130 16.29 -10.24 -15.46
C PRO A 130 15.01 -10.60 -14.69
N THR A 131 14.16 -9.59 -14.47
CA THR A 131 12.83 -9.73 -13.85
C THR A 131 11.75 -9.95 -14.91
N GLY A 132 10.48 -10.07 -14.46
CA GLY A 132 9.31 -10.09 -15.35
C GLY A 132 8.83 -8.71 -15.80
N CYS A 133 9.61 -7.64 -15.54
CA CYS A 133 9.15 -6.27 -15.70
C CYS A 133 9.95 -5.45 -16.71
N TYR A 134 9.28 -4.41 -17.23
CA TYR A 134 9.85 -3.35 -18.06
C TYR A 134 9.84 -2.03 -17.28
N LEU A 135 11.03 -1.48 -17.05
CA LEU A 135 11.18 -0.24 -16.29
C LEU A 135 10.51 0.95 -17.03
N ASN A 136 9.60 1.64 -16.34
CA ASN A 136 8.88 2.81 -16.85
C ASN A 136 8.10 2.58 -18.16
N ALA A 137 7.74 1.35 -18.49
CA ALA A 137 6.92 1.08 -19.66
C ALA A 137 5.56 1.81 -19.57
N PRO A 138 5.00 2.30 -20.69
CA PRO A 138 3.68 2.94 -20.68
C PRO A 138 2.61 2.02 -20.09
N PRO A 139 1.75 2.50 -19.16
CA PRO A 139 0.63 1.71 -18.67
C PRO A 139 -0.33 1.32 -19.78
N LEU A 140 -0.85 0.11 -19.72
CA LEU A 140 -1.95 -0.33 -20.56
C LEU A 140 -3.23 0.42 -20.12
N GLY A 141 -3.90 1.07 -21.06
CA GLY A 141 -5.18 1.72 -20.77
C GLY A 141 -6.25 0.70 -20.32
N GLY A 142 -7.25 1.18 -19.60
CA GLY A 142 -8.35 0.35 -19.13
C GLY A 142 -8.68 0.60 -17.66
N SER A 143 -9.52 -0.28 -17.08
CA SER A 143 -9.91 -0.26 -15.68
C SER A 143 -9.42 -1.56 -15.03
N HIS A 144 -8.40 -1.45 -14.17
CA HIS A 144 -7.73 -2.58 -13.54
C HIS A 144 -8.08 -2.68 -12.06
N PRO A 145 -8.32 -3.88 -11.51
CA PRO A 145 -8.36 -4.05 -10.05
C PRO A 145 -6.98 -3.76 -9.46
N ALA A 146 -6.96 -3.24 -8.23
CA ALA A 146 -5.72 -2.90 -7.54
C ALA A 146 -5.47 -3.80 -6.34
N VAL A 147 -4.19 -4.02 -6.03
CA VAL A 147 -3.73 -4.70 -4.82
C VAL A 147 -2.71 -3.81 -4.12
N ILE A 148 -2.94 -3.53 -2.84
CA ILE A 148 -1.96 -2.82 -2.01
C ILE A 148 -1.28 -3.83 -1.11
N TYR A 149 0.05 -3.87 -1.19
CA TYR A 149 0.88 -4.76 -0.41
C TYR A 149 1.53 -4.02 0.78
N HIS A 150 1.55 -4.67 1.94
CA HIS A 150 2.23 -4.16 3.14
C HIS A 150 3.19 -5.22 3.70
N GLN A 151 4.46 -4.89 3.81
CA GLN A 151 5.51 -5.77 4.30
C GLN A 151 5.48 -5.93 5.83
N GLY A 152 6.23 -6.90 6.33
CA GLY A 152 6.40 -7.18 7.75
C GLY A 152 7.27 -6.16 8.49
N LEU A 153 7.38 -6.30 9.82
CA LEU A 153 8.28 -5.49 10.65
C LEU A 153 9.72 -5.60 10.18
N GLY A 154 10.40 -4.47 10.05
CA GLY A 154 11.77 -4.41 9.55
C GLY A 154 11.91 -4.74 8.06
N GLY A 155 10.82 -5.05 7.38
CA GLY A 155 10.79 -5.30 5.94
C GLY A 155 11.15 -4.06 5.12
N SER A 156 11.59 -4.28 3.90
CA SER A 156 11.90 -3.24 2.92
C SER A 156 10.78 -3.11 1.89
N ILE A 157 10.84 -2.06 1.08
CA ILE A 157 9.89 -1.86 -0.02
C ILE A 157 9.93 -3.00 -1.06
N VAL A 158 10.97 -3.83 -1.06
CA VAL A 158 11.21 -4.95 -1.99
C VAL A 158 10.89 -6.30 -1.33
N ASP A 159 9.84 -6.37 -0.55
CA ASP A 159 9.50 -7.56 0.22
C ASP A 159 8.97 -8.71 -0.66
N ASN A 160 8.10 -8.42 -1.63
CA ASN A 160 7.46 -9.46 -2.44
C ASN A 160 7.29 -9.09 -3.93
N PRO A 161 8.39 -8.80 -4.67
CA PRO A 161 8.31 -8.42 -6.08
C PRO A 161 7.79 -9.56 -6.98
N VAL A 162 8.14 -10.83 -6.72
CA VAL A 162 7.69 -11.95 -7.57
C VAL A 162 6.16 -12.09 -7.54
N LEU A 163 5.53 -12.03 -6.36
CA LEU A 163 4.07 -12.02 -6.26
C LEU A 163 3.47 -10.81 -6.98
N SER A 164 4.11 -9.63 -6.83
CA SER A 164 3.64 -8.38 -7.46
C SER A 164 3.70 -8.45 -8.98
N GLU A 165 4.82 -8.95 -9.55
CA GLU A 165 4.98 -9.21 -10.97
C GLU A 165 3.92 -10.20 -11.49
N PHE A 166 3.77 -11.32 -10.77
CA PHE A 166 2.83 -12.37 -11.12
C PHE A 166 1.41 -11.85 -11.19
N LEU A 167 0.94 -11.14 -10.16
CA LEU A 167 -0.41 -10.55 -10.14
C LEU A 167 -0.59 -9.50 -11.24
N ALA A 168 0.43 -8.66 -11.49
CA ALA A 168 0.37 -7.65 -12.54
C ALA A 168 0.29 -8.28 -13.94
N SER A 169 0.99 -9.40 -14.18
CA SER A 169 0.88 -10.15 -15.43
C SER A 169 -0.55 -10.70 -15.66
N HIS A 170 -1.31 -10.86 -14.59
CA HIS A 170 -2.72 -11.28 -14.62
C HIS A 170 -3.70 -10.09 -14.58
N GLY A 171 -3.24 -8.85 -14.82
CA GLY A 171 -4.10 -7.68 -15.02
C GLY A 171 -4.41 -6.88 -13.76
N TYR A 172 -3.69 -7.07 -12.68
CA TYR A 172 -3.77 -6.25 -11.48
C TYR A 172 -2.79 -5.07 -11.54
N VAL A 173 -3.14 -3.96 -10.92
CA VAL A 173 -2.15 -2.96 -10.53
C VAL A 173 -1.76 -3.24 -9.08
N VAL A 174 -0.50 -3.57 -8.84
CA VAL A 174 0.00 -3.87 -7.49
C VAL A 174 0.86 -2.71 -7.03
N ALA A 175 0.63 -2.21 -5.82
CA ALA A 175 1.41 -1.12 -5.25
C ALA A 175 1.83 -1.40 -3.81
N THR A 176 3.02 -0.95 -3.45
CA THR A 176 3.53 -0.96 -2.08
C THR A 176 4.20 0.37 -1.75
N SER A 177 4.49 0.59 -0.46
CA SER A 177 5.26 1.74 0.00
C SER A 177 6.40 1.28 0.91
N ALA A 178 7.36 2.17 1.17
CA ALA A 178 8.41 1.90 2.13
C ALA A 178 7.90 1.89 3.59
N TYR A 179 6.73 2.47 3.89
CA TYR A 179 6.12 2.58 5.23
C TYR A 179 7.12 3.01 6.32
N VAL A 180 8.00 3.93 5.96
CA VAL A 180 9.08 4.39 6.85
C VAL A 180 8.54 5.05 8.12
N PRO A 181 9.25 4.99 9.27
CA PRO A 181 8.91 5.71 10.49
C PRO A 181 8.83 7.22 10.28
N GLU A 182 8.13 7.91 11.18
CA GLU A 182 8.01 9.37 11.11
C GLU A 182 9.32 10.10 11.38
N HIS A 183 10.15 9.52 12.22
CA HIS A 183 11.39 10.13 12.68
C HIS A 183 12.54 9.13 12.68
N GLY A 184 13.73 9.60 12.40
CA GLY A 184 14.96 8.82 12.50
C GLY A 184 15.50 8.31 11.16
N LEU A 185 16.62 7.58 11.24
CA LEU A 185 17.36 7.04 10.09
C LEU A 185 16.99 5.58 9.78
N TRP A 186 15.94 5.06 10.41
CA TRP A 186 15.43 3.72 10.16
C TRP A 186 14.46 3.74 8.98
N PHE A 187 14.69 2.88 8.00
CA PHE A 187 13.88 2.79 6.77
C PHE A 187 13.08 1.49 6.66
N GLY A 188 13.13 0.63 7.69
CA GLY A 188 12.27 -0.54 7.79
C GLY A 188 10.93 -0.21 8.46
N VAL A 189 9.94 -1.05 8.21
CA VAL A 189 8.61 -0.92 8.83
C VAL A 189 8.70 -1.08 10.34
N ASP A 190 8.03 -0.23 11.08
CA ASP A 190 7.82 -0.35 12.53
C ASP A 190 6.34 -0.63 12.87
N ALA A 191 6.05 -0.82 14.17
CA ALA A 191 4.74 -1.27 14.66
C ALA A 191 3.72 -0.12 14.84
N ASP A 192 3.66 0.88 13.95
CA ASP A 192 2.66 1.95 14.00
C ASP A 192 1.52 1.73 12.99
N LEU A 193 0.41 1.14 13.47
CA LEU A 193 -0.78 0.87 12.66
C LEU A 193 -1.44 2.12 12.08
N ASN A 194 -1.49 3.21 12.85
CA ASN A 194 -2.14 4.43 12.38
C ASN A 194 -1.38 5.05 11.22
N ARG A 195 -0.04 5.03 11.28
CA ARG A 195 0.79 5.47 10.16
C ARG A 195 0.62 4.55 8.96
N SER A 196 0.69 3.24 9.13
CA SER A 196 0.46 2.27 8.05
C SER A 196 -0.89 2.49 7.35
N ILE A 197 -1.96 2.74 8.11
CA ILE A 197 -3.30 3.05 7.57
C ILE A 197 -3.27 4.34 6.74
N LYS A 198 -2.66 5.41 7.26
CA LYS A 198 -2.55 6.68 6.55
C LYS A 198 -1.71 6.56 5.27
N ASP A 199 -0.57 5.87 5.35
CA ASP A 199 0.32 5.65 4.21
C ASP A 199 -0.37 4.81 3.12
N MET A 200 -1.10 3.72 3.47
CA MET A 200 -1.89 2.93 2.51
C MET A 200 -2.95 3.78 1.80
N ALA A 201 -3.66 4.65 2.53
CA ALA A 201 -4.62 5.56 1.92
C ALA A 201 -3.97 6.49 0.88
N CYS A 202 -2.76 7.00 1.18
CA CYS A 202 -1.99 7.82 0.26
C CYS A 202 -1.52 7.03 -0.96
N VAL A 203 -1.08 5.77 -0.78
CA VAL A 203 -0.70 4.88 -1.88
C VAL A 203 -1.86 4.66 -2.83
N ILE A 204 -3.04 4.29 -2.32
CA ILE A 204 -4.26 4.07 -3.12
C ILE A 204 -4.58 5.32 -3.97
N ASN A 205 -4.53 6.50 -3.36
CA ASN A 205 -4.78 7.75 -4.06
C ASN A 205 -3.71 8.05 -5.14
N ALA A 206 -2.43 7.83 -4.82
CA ALA A 206 -1.32 8.13 -5.72
C ALA A 206 -1.33 7.29 -7.00
N VAL A 207 -1.76 6.02 -6.89
CA VAL A 207 -1.79 5.10 -8.04
C VAL A 207 -3.09 5.17 -8.83
N GLY A 208 -4.18 5.66 -8.20
CA GLY A 208 -5.54 5.67 -8.77
C GLY A 208 -5.63 6.33 -10.14
N ASP A 209 -5.04 7.50 -10.27
CA ASP A 209 -5.16 8.33 -11.47
C ASP A 209 -4.21 7.93 -12.61
N ARG A 210 -3.06 7.34 -12.25
CA ARG A 210 -1.96 7.13 -13.20
C ARG A 210 -2.03 5.80 -13.91
N TYR A 211 -2.58 4.77 -13.26
CA TYR A 211 -2.52 3.38 -13.76
C TYR A 211 -3.90 2.79 -14.10
N GLY A 212 -4.95 3.61 -14.19
CA GLY A 212 -6.28 3.15 -14.55
C GLY A 212 -6.91 2.21 -13.51
N ILE A 213 -6.73 2.51 -12.23
CA ILE A 213 -7.28 1.69 -11.15
C ILE A 213 -8.80 1.86 -11.05
N ASP A 214 -9.48 0.74 -10.87
CA ASP A 214 -10.87 0.72 -10.42
C ASP A 214 -10.94 0.81 -8.89
N SER A 215 -11.30 1.96 -8.39
CA SER A 215 -11.42 2.20 -6.94
C SER A 215 -12.49 1.34 -6.25
N ALA A 216 -13.38 0.70 -7.00
CA ALA A 216 -14.36 -0.24 -6.48
C ALA A 216 -13.81 -1.68 -6.36
N ARG A 217 -12.59 -1.95 -6.87
CA ARG A 217 -11.98 -3.28 -6.91
C ARG A 217 -10.58 -3.27 -6.30
N ILE A 218 -10.50 -2.97 -5.01
CA ILE A 218 -9.25 -2.91 -4.25
C ILE A 218 -9.14 -4.13 -3.34
N GLY A 219 -8.02 -4.86 -3.46
CA GLY A 219 -7.59 -5.90 -2.55
C GLY A 219 -6.37 -5.46 -1.73
N LEU A 220 -6.18 -6.08 -0.59
CA LEU A 220 -5.02 -5.85 0.28
C LEU A 220 -4.29 -7.17 0.53
N ILE A 221 -2.97 -7.12 0.54
CA ILE A 221 -2.12 -8.25 0.95
C ILE A 221 -1.12 -7.74 1.98
N GLY A 222 -0.95 -8.48 3.07
CA GLY A 222 0.05 -8.13 4.08
C GLY A 222 0.80 -9.36 4.58
N HIS A 223 2.11 -9.20 4.80
CA HIS A 223 2.96 -10.22 5.41
C HIS A 223 3.24 -9.88 6.87
N SER A 224 3.21 -10.89 7.76
CA SER A 224 3.59 -10.70 9.16
C SER A 224 2.81 -9.54 9.82
N TYR A 225 3.49 -8.54 10.35
CA TYR A 225 2.87 -7.32 10.85
C TYR A 225 2.03 -6.59 9.79
N GLY A 226 2.45 -6.62 8.52
CA GLY A 226 1.70 -6.04 7.40
C GLY A 226 0.30 -6.65 7.25
N ALA A 227 0.12 -7.94 7.56
CA ALA A 227 -1.20 -8.58 7.60
C ALA A 227 -2.12 -7.91 8.64
N SER A 228 -1.56 -7.51 9.77
CA SER A 228 -2.28 -6.75 10.80
C SER A 228 -2.63 -5.34 10.32
N ALA A 229 -1.73 -4.67 9.61
CA ALA A 229 -1.95 -3.34 9.07
C ALA A 229 -3.06 -3.32 8.00
N VAL A 230 -3.07 -4.30 7.09
CA VAL A 230 -4.12 -4.40 6.05
C VAL A 230 -5.49 -4.76 6.64
N LEU A 231 -5.55 -5.60 7.67
CA LEU A 231 -6.79 -5.87 8.40
C LEU A 231 -7.33 -4.62 9.10
N ALA A 232 -6.44 -3.87 9.77
CA ALA A 232 -6.80 -2.63 10.43
C ALA A 232 -7.32 -1.58 9.43
N TYR A 233 -6.69 -1.47 8.26
CA TYR A 233 -7.17 -0.60 7.20
C TYR A 233 -8.53 -1.03 6.66
N ALA A 234 -8.74 -2.34 6.41
CA ALA A 234 -10.01 -2.86 5.91
C ALA A 234 -11.17 -2.69 6.90
N ALA A 235 -10.87 -2.55 8.19
CA ALA A 235 -11.86 -2.26 9.25
C ALA A 235 -12.27 -0.78 9.33
N GLU A 236 -11.57 0.12 8.62
CA GLU A 236 -11.92 1.53 8.60
C GLU A 236 -13.28 1.75 7.90
N PRO A 237 -14.17 2.59 8.43
CA PRO A 237 -15.52 2.77 7.86
C PRO A 237 -15.57 3.21 6.40
N GLN A 238 -14.52 3.91 5.93
CA GLN A 238 -14.41 4.39 4.56
C GLN A 238 -13.45 3.56 3.69
N ALA A 239 -12.97 2.42 4.19
CA ALA A 239 -12.13 1.54 3.40
C ALA A 239 -12.95 0.88 2.28
N ASN A 240 -12.64 1.20 1.02
CA ASN A 240 -13.24 0.56 -0.13
C ASN A 240 -12.42 -0.69 -0.51
N VAL A 241 -12.47 -1.72 0.34
CA VAL A 241 -11.70 -2.96 0.20
C VAL A 241 -12.63 -4.13 -0.05
N ARG A 242 -12.30 -4.96 -1.04
CA ARG A 242 -13.12 -6.10 -1.48
C ARG A 242 -12.51 -7.46 -1.14
N ALA A 243 -11.23 -7.53 -0.78
CA ALA A 243 -10.55 -8.77 -0.43
C ALA A 243 -9.31 -8.47 0.42
N VAL A 244 -9.00 -9.31 1.39
CA VAL A 244 -7.78 -9.22 2.20
C VAL A 244 -7.08 -10.56 2.24
N VAL A 245 -5.77 -10.55 2.03
CA VAL A 245 -4.89 -11.70 2.17
C VAL A 245 -3.90 -11.45 3.30
N SER A 246 -3.83 -12.38 4.25
CA SER A 246 -2.86 -12.43 5.34
C SER A 246 -1.82 -13.50 5.04
N LEU A 247 -0.55 -13.12 4.96
CA LEU A 247 0.57 -14.02 4.79
C LEU A 247 1.28 -14.16 6.13
N ASP A 248 1.03 -15.27 6.83
CA ASP A 248 1.67 -15.68 8.09
C ASP A 248 1.80 -14.54 9.10
N SER A 249 0.67 -14.01 9.58
CA SER A 249 0.63 -12.81 10.43
C SER A 249 1.29 -12.99 11.81
N THR A 250 1.72 -14.18 12.16
CA THR A 250 2.22 -14.63 13.47
C THR A 250 1.15 -14.79 14.55
N ARG A 251 -0.03 -14.17 14.41
CA ARG A 251 -1.13 -14.30 15.38
C ARG A 251 -1.62 -15.72 15.52
N GLU A 252 -1.56 -16.48 14.44
CA GLU A 252 -2.04 -17.84 14.34
C GLU A 252 -1.22 -18.80 15.18
N TRP A 253 0.03 -18.47 15.55
CA TRP A 253 0.92 -19.39 16.23
C TRP A 253 1.81 -18.79 17.32
N ASN A 254 1.87 -17.47 17.47
CA ASN A 254 2.73 -16.81 18.47
C ASN A 254 1.97 -15.80 19.33
N PRO A 255 1.40 -16.22 20.47
CA PRO A 255 0.65 -15.34 21.37
C PRO A 255 1.50 -14.25 22.04
N ALA A 256 2.84 -14.33 21.98
CA ALA A 256 3.71 -13.28 22.54
C ALA A 256 3.49 -11.91 21.86
N TYR A 257 2.96 -11.90 20.63
CA TYR A 257 2.66 -10.69 19.90
C TYR A 257 1.23 -10.16 20.07
N ASP A 258 0.41 -10.76 20.93
CA ASP A 258 -0.96 -10.31 21.18
C ASP A 258 -1.09 -8.84 21.56
N HIS A 259 -0.08 -8.26 22.19
CA HIS A 259 -0.06 -6.84 22.53
C HIS A 259 -0.08 -5.94 21.28
N LEU A 260 0.53 -6.36 20.16
CA LEU A 260 0.49 -5.65 18.88
C LEU A 260 -0.90 -5.77 18.24
N TYR A 261 -1.63 -6.84 18.55
CA TYR A 261 -2.89 -7.18 17.91
C TYR A 261 -4.14 -6.73 18.68
N ARG A 262 -4.02 -6.33 19.94
CA ARG A 262 -5.17 -5.86 20.74
C ARG A 262 -5.92 -4.71 20.07
N ASN A 263 -5.19 -3.80 19.47
CA ASN A 263 -5.77 -2.68 18.73
C ASN A 263 -6.54 -3.14 17.47
N ILE A 264 -6.13 -4.23 16.84
CA ILE A 264 -6.81 -4.79 15.67
C ILE A 264 -8.10 -5.48 16.08
N ALA A 265 -8.07 -6.33 17.11
CA ALA A 265 -9.25 -6.97 17.65
C ALA A 265 -10.30 -5.94 18.07
N GLN A 266 -9.86 -4.83 18.68
CA GLN A 266 -10.74 -3.72 19.03
C GLN A 266 -11.33 -3.04 17.78
N ARG A 267 -10.53 -2.75 16.76
CA ARG A 267 -11.00 -2.15 15.50
C ARG A 267 -11.98 -3.07 14.77
N LEU A 268 -11.68 -4.36 14.68
CA LEU A 268 -12.57 -5.35 14.05
C LEU A 268 -13.88 -5.53 14.82
N SER A 269 -13.85 -5.47 16.15
CA SER A 269 -15.06 -5.55 16.98
C SER A 269 -15.93 -4.28 16.91
N GLN A 270 -15.33 -3.14 16.61
CA GLN A 270 -16.04 -1.86 16.41
C GLN A 270 -16.54 -1.69 14.97
N ALA A 271 -15.97 -2.42 14.01
CA ALA A 271 -16.45 -2.43 12.64
C ALA A 271 -17.77 -3.20 12.60
N GLU A 272 -18.90 -2.49 12.68
CA GLU A 272 -20.21 -3.11 12.50
C GLU A 272 -20.21 -3.98 11.25
N ARG A 273 -20.27 -5.30 11.43
CA ARG A 273 -20.37 -6.29 10.38
C ARG A 273 -19.23 -6.24 9.35
N PHE A 274 -18.00 -6.46 9.83
CA PHE A 274 -16.88 -6.69 8.91
C PHE A 274 -17.21 -7.83 7.93
N SER A 275 -17.38 -7.50 6.65
CA SER A 275 -17.84 -8.42 5.61
C SER A 275 -16.85 -8.62 4.47
N VAL A 276 -15.62 -8.10 4.62
CA VAL A 276 -14.57 -8.24 3.60
C VAL A 276 -14.03 -9.67 3.62
N PRO A 277 -14.08 -10.41 2.49
CA PRO A 277 -13.53 -11.76 2.41
C PRO A 277 -12.05 -11.82 2.80
N LEU A 278 -11.67 -12.86 3.54
CA LEU A 278 -10.34 -13.05 4.09
C LEU A 278 -9.74 -14.38 3.62
N MET A 279 -8.51 -14.33 3.11
CA MET A 279 -7.66 -15.51 2.92
C MET A 279 -6.45 -15.40 3.86
N ILE A 280 -6.29 -16.38 4.74
CA ILE A 280 -5.31 -16.34 5.82
C ILE A 280 -4.41 -17.53 5.70
N PHE A 281 -3.16 -17.28 5.37
CA PHE A 281 -2.10 -18.29 5.33
C PHE A 281 -1.34 -18.30 6.65
N SER A 282 -0.97 -19.48 7.10
CA SER A 282 -0.08 -19.70 8.24
C SER A 282 0.85 -20.87 7.96
N LYS A 283 2.08 -20.77 8.44
CA LYS A 283 2.96 -21.94 8.47
C LYS A 283 2.40 -23.01 9.40
N VAL A 284 2.77 -24.26 9.19
CA VAL A 284 2.39 -25.34 10.08
C VAL A 284 3.16 -25.27 11.40
N THR A 285 2.45 -25.18 12.52
CA THR A 285 3.00 -25.31 13.86
C THR A 285 2.07 -26.15 14.73
N PRO A 286 2.55 -26.76 15.84
CA PRO A 286 1.68 -27.49 16.76
C PRO A 286 0.59 -26.63 17.44
N THR A 287 0.77 -25.31 17.44
CA THR A 287 -0.08 -24.35 18.15
C THR A 287 -0.90 -23.47 17.22
N VAL A 288 -0.92 -23.75 15.90
CA VAL A 288 -1.66 -22.92 14.95
C VAL A 288 -3.16 -22.93 15.27
N THR A 289 -3.73 -21.74 15.32
CA THR A 289 -5.17 -21.53 15.54
C THR A 289 -5.68 -20.33 14.74
N PHE A 290 -6.91 -20.38 14.28
CA PHE A 290 -7.58 -19.28 13.56
C PHE A 290 -8.72 -18.66 14.40
N GLU A 291 -8.77 -18.94 15.70
CA GLU A 291 -9.82 -18.48 16.62
C GLU A 291 -10.02 -16.95 16.60
N HIS A 292 -8.96 -16.19 16.37
CA HIS A 292 -9.01 -14.73 16.29
C HIS A 292 -9.92 -14.22 15.15
N TYR A 293 -10.18 -15.04 14.15
CA TYR A 293 -11.01 -14.68 12.99
C TYR A 293 -12.43 -15.23 13.07
N GLU A 294 -12.75 -16.09 14.04
CA GLU A 294 -14.09 -16.71 14.15
C GLU A 294 -15.19 -15.68 14.50
N THR A 295 -14.81 -14.56 15.12
CA THR A 295 -15.74 -13.45 15.39
C THR A 295 -16.16 -12.66 14.15
N LEU A 296 -15.47 -12.85 13.00
CA LEU A 296 -15.76 -12.17 11.75
C LEU A 296 -16.79 -12.95 10.92
N SER A 297 -17.92 -13.29 11.55
CA SER A 297 -18.90 -14.21 10.97
C SER A 297 -19.58 -13.70 9.68
N TYR A 298 -19.50 -12.39 9.41
CA TYR A 298 -20.05 -11.79 8.18
C TYR A 298 -19.08 -11.80 6.98
N ALA A 299 -17.86 -12.31 7.13
CA ALA A 299 -16.89 -12.44 6.07
C ALA A 299 -16.71 -13.90 5.65
N ASP A 300 -16.56 -14.17 4.35
CA ASP A 300 -16.00 -15.42 3.87
C ASP A 300 -14.55 -15.53 4.33
N ARG A 301 -14.18 -16.64 4.97
CA ARG A 301 -12.85 -16.85 5.54
C ARG A 301 -12.27 -18.16 5.05
N TYR A 302 -11.05 -18.07 4.53
CA TYR A 302 -10.26 -19.20 4.05
C TYR A 302 -9.03 -19.33 4.94
N TYR A 303 -8.95 -20.39 5.74
CA TYR A 303 -7.83 -20.69 6.62
C TYR A 303 -6.96 -21.73 5.96
N ILE A 304 -5.69 -21.39 5.73
CA ILE A 304 -4.77 -22.21 4.94
C ILE A 304 -3.48 -22.38 5.73
N THR A 305 -3.19 -23.62 6.16
CA THR A 305 -1.87 -23.95 6.66
C THR A 305 -1.00 -24.47 5.54
N VAL A 306 0.24 -24.01 5.50
CA VAL A 306 1.19 -24.30 4.41
C VAL A 306 2.39 -25.08 4.96
N LYS A 307 2.59 -26.31 4.46
CA LYS A 307 3.77 -27.12 4.73
C LYS A 307 4.96 -26.58 3.96
N HIS A 308 6.12 -26.88 4.42
CA HIS A 308 7.42 -26.57 3.79
C HIS A 308 7.80 -25.09 3.77
N LEU A 309 6.93 -24.18 4.22
CA LEU A 309 7.26 -22.77 4.35
C LEU A 309 7.47 -22.38 5.82
N GLU A 310 8.53 -21.66 6.07
CA GLU A 310 8.75 -20.89 7.29
C GLU A 310 8.28 -19.45 7.10
N HIS A 311 8.30 -18.65 8.16
CA HIS A 311 7.76 -17.29 8.18
C HIS A 311 8.24 -16.41 7.01
N ASN A 312 9.53 -16.48 6.69
CA ASN A 312 10.12 -15.65 5.62
C ASN A 312 9.98 -16.24 4.21
N ASP A 313 9.46 -17.48 4.09
CA ASP A 313 9.25 -18.11 2.79
C ASP A 313 7.92 -17.69 2.13
N PHE A 314 7.08 -16.96 2.84
CA PHE A 314 5.87 -16.34 2.29
C PHE A 314 6.14 -15.08 1.46
N VAL A 315 7.39 -14.64 1.41
CA VAL A 315 7.85 -13.47 0.65
C VAL A 315 8.99 -13.86 -0.29
N THR A 316 9.26 -13.03 -1.28
CA THR A 316 10.21 -13.34 -2.36
C THR A 316 11.61 -13.78 -1.87
N PRO A 317 12.23 -13.18 -0.83
CA PRO A 317 13.57 -13.57 -0.41
C PRO A 317 13.75 -15.05 -0.08
N GLY A 318 12.80 -15.71 0.59
CA GLY A 318 12.89 -17.12 0.93
C GLY A 318 12.99 -18.03 -0.30
N PRO A 319 11.98 -18.05 -1.21
CA PRO A 319 12.06 -18.80 -2.46
C PRO A 319 13.21 -18.38 -3.39
N THR A 320 13.64 -17.11 -3.33
CA THR A 320 14.80 -16.62 -4.08
C THR A 320 16.10 -17.24 -3.59
N ALA A 321 16.31 -17.29 -2.27
CA ALA A 321 17.48 -17.95 -1.69
C ALA A 321 17.57 -19.42 -2.13
N ALA A 322 16.44 -20.15 -2.05
CA ALA A 322 16.34 -21.53 -2.55
C ALA A 322 16.63 -21.63 -4.07
N THR A 323 16.26 -20.62 -4.87
CA THR A 323 16.54 -20.57 -6.31
C THR A 323 18.02 -20.28 -6.61
N LEU A 324 18.65 -19.38 -5.84
CA LEU A 324 20.04 -18.98 -6.01
C LEU A 324 21.04 -20.04 -5.54
N ALA A 325 20.60 -21.04 -4.77
CA ALA A 325 21.43 -22.18 -4.38
C ALA A 325 22.01 -22.96 -5.58
N GLY A 326 21.45 -22.81 -6.78
CA GLY A 326 21.96 -23.33 -8.05
C GLY A 326 22.08 -24.85 -8.05
N GLU A 327 23.28 -25.39 -8.31
CA GLU A 327 23.53 -26.85 -8.29
C GLU A 327 23.42 -27.47 -6.89
N ARG A 328 23.39 -26.66 -5.82
CA ARG A 328 23.23 -27.10 -4.43
C ARG A 328 21.77 -27.18 -4.00
N ILE A 329 20.80 -26.99 -4.91
CA ILE A 329 19.37 -27.11 -4.61
C ILE A 329 19.06 -28.51 -4.11
N ASP A 330 18.66 -28.61 -2.86
CA ASP A 330 18.20 -29.86 -2.26
C ASP A 330 16.69 -30.07 -2.41
N GLU A 331 16.17 -31.14 -1.80
CA GLU A 331 14.73 -31.45 -1.85
C GLU A 331 13.90 -30.40 -1.09
N GLN A 332 14.41 -29.86 0.01
CA GLN A 332 13.73 -28.84 0.81
C GLN A 332 13.60 -27.52 0.01
N ASP A 333 14.65 -27.09 -0.68
CA ASP A 333 14.61 -25.91 -1.56
C ASP A 333 13.54 -26.06 -2.65
N ARG A 334 13.42 -27.24 -3.26
CA ARG A 334 12.37 -27.50 -4.25
C ARG A 334 10.97 -27.42 -3.67
N LEU A 335 10.78 -27.96 -2.46
CA LEU A 335 9.50 -27.92 -1.75
C LEU A 335 9.13 -26.48 -1.36
N ILE A 336 10.08 -25.66 -0.87
CA ILE A 336 9.86 -24.24 -0.58
C ILE A 336 9.40 -23.51 -1.84
N ARG A 337 10.11 -23.67 -2.96
CA ARG A 337 9.74 -23.03 -4.23
C ARG A 337 8.35 -23.44 -4.69
N SER A 338 8.06 -24.74 -4.72
CA SER A 338 6.78 -25.25 -5.18
C SER A 338 5.63 -24.81 -4.27
N ALA A 339 5.80 -24.85 -2.95
CA ALA A 339 4.80 -24.36 -1.99
C ALA A 339 4.54 -22.86 -2.13
N SER A 340 5.58 -22.05 -2.30
CA SER A 340 5.45 -20.61 -2.56
C SER A 340 4.69 -20.32 -3.86
N GLN A 341 4.91 -21.09 -4.93
CA GLN A 341 4.19 -20.95 -6.19
C GLN A 341 2.70 -21.29 -6.04
N VAL A 342 2.38 -22.34 -5.28
CA VAL A 342 0.97 -22.70 -5.00
C VAL A 342 0.30 -21.60 -4.15
N VAL A 343 1.02 -21.00 -3.20
CA VAL A 343 0.51 -19.83 -2.45
C VAL A 343 0.21 -18.66 -3.39
N CYS A 344 1.13 -18.29 -4.29
CA CYS A 344 0.90 -17.22 -5.26
C CYS A 344 -0.32 -17.49 -6.16
N GLN A 345 -0.45 -18.71 -6.67
CA GLN A 345 -1.60 -19.09 -7.50
C GLN A 345 -2.92 -19.11 -6.71
N SER A 346 -2.89 -19.55 -5.46
CA SER A 346 -4.06 -19.52 -4.56
C SER A 346 -4.54 -18.09 -4.29
N ILE A 347 -3.60 -17.16 -4.10
CA ILE A 347 -3.91 -15.72 -3.98
C ILE A 347 -4.57 -15.21 -5.26
N LEU A 348 -4.05 -15.55 -6.43
CA LEU A 348 -4.65 -15.14 -7.70
C LEU A 348 -6.08 -15.67 -7.85
N VAL A 349 -6.34 -16.94 -7.51
CA VAL A 349 -7.68 -17.54 -7.53
C VAL A 349 -8.65 -16.77 -6.63
N PHE A 350 -8.23 -16.48 -5.41
CA PHE A 350 -9.03 -15.73 -4.45
C PHE A 350 -9.30 -14.29 -4.94
N LEU A 351 -8.29 -13.57 -5.39
CA LEU A 351 -8.46 -12.21 -5.88
C LEU A 351 -9.33 -12.16 -7.14
N ASN A 352 -9.22 -13.12 -8.06
CA ASN A 352 -10.09 -13.20 -9.24
C ASN A 352 -11.56 -13.38 -8.83
N ALA A 353 -11.84 -14.23 -7.82
CA ALA A 353 -13.19 -14.46 -7.34
C ALA A 353 -13.86 -13.20 -6.76
N TYR A 354 -13.11 -12.37 -6.05
CA TYR A 354 -13.69 -11.22 -5.31
C TYR A 354 -13.44 -9.85 -5.97
N LEU A 355 -12.44 -9.72 -6.85
CA LEU A 355 -12.11 -8.44 -7.49
C LEU A 355 -12.45 -8.41 -8.97
N LYS A 356 -12.55 -9.55 -9.66
CA LYS A 356 -12.90 -9.59 -11.09
C LYS A 356 -14.34 -10.05 -11.34
N GLU A 357 -15.07 -10.43 -10.28
CA GLU A 357 -16.43 -10.94 -10.38
C GLU A 357 -16.55 -12.08 -11.42
N ASP A 358 -15.51 -12.90 -11.53
CA ASP A 358 -15.51 -14.05 -12.40
C ASP A 358 -16.43 -15.11 -11.76
N ALA A 359 -17.69 -15.09 -12.18
CA ALA A 359 -18.73 -15.97 -11.66
C ALA A 359 -18.38 -17.48 -11.79
N ALA A 360 -17.47 -17.82 -12.70
CA ALA A 360 -16.95 -19.18 -12.84
C ALA A 360 -16.05 -19.58 -11.65
N ASN A 361 -15.40 -18.61 -10.99
CA ASN A 361 -14.45 -18.84 -9.89
C ASN A 361 -15.02 -18.57 -8.49
N SER A 362 -16.06 -17.74 -8.37
CA SER A 362 -16.62 -17.35 -7.04
C SER A 362 -17.27 -18.51 -6.27
N GLY A 363 -17.73 -19.55 -6.98
CA GLY A 363 -18.36 -20.71 -6.35
C GLY A 363 -17.41 -21.84 -5.93
N ASN A 364 -16.12 -21.78 -6.27
CA ASN A 364 -15.24 -22.95 -6.16
C ASN A 364 -13.77 -22.64 -5.80
N VAL A 365 -13.52 -21.58 -5.03
CA VAL A 365 -12.16 -21.19 -4.62
C VAL A 365 -11.40 -22.37 -4.01
N VAL A 366 -12.02 -23.09 -3.06
CA VAL A 366 -11.38 -24.23 -2.36
C VAL A 366 -11.02 -25.36 -3.32
N ALA A 367 -11.94 -25.75 -4.22
CA ALA A 367 -11.68 -26.83 -5.15
C ALA A 367 -10.62 -26.45 -6.20
N THR A 368 -10.61 -25.18 -6.63
CA THR A 368 -9.57 -24.67 -7.52
C THR A 368 -8.21 -24.70 -6.85
N ILE A 369 -8.10 -24.22 -5.59
CA ILE A 369 -6.86 -24.28 -4.82
C ILE A 369 -6.41 -25.74 -4.63
N ALA A 370 -7.33 -26.65 -4.29
CA ALA A 370 -7.00 -28.06 -4.14
C ALA A 370 -6.48 -28.68 -5.45
N SER A 371 -6.93 -28.21 -6.60
CA SER A 371 -6.41 -28.69 -7.89
C SER A 371 -4.99 -28.20 -8.20
N LEU A 372 -4.60 -27.04 -7.68
CA LEU A 372 -3.24 -26.50 -7.81
C LEU A 372 -2.22 -27.24 -6.94
N ASP A 373 -2.67 -27.83 -5.84
CA ASP A 373 -1.83 -28.46 -4.81
C ASP A 373 -1.76 -30.01 -4.92
N GLN A 374 -2.19 -30.60 -6.04
CA GLN A 374 -2.26 -32.06 -6.17
C GLN A 374 -0.92 -32.76 -6.06
N ASP A 375 0.14 -32.14 -6.58
CA ASP A 375 1.47 -32.78 -6.70
C ASP A 375 2.25 -32.72 -5.39
N ILE A 376 2.21 -31.61 -4.66
CA ILE A 376 3.02 -31.41 -3.45
C ILE A 376 2.23 -31.51 -2.15
N ARG A 377 0.92 -31.35 -2.19
CA ARG A 377 0.01 -31.40 -1.03
C ARG A 377 0.50 -30.56 0.15
N ALA A 378 0.93 -29.33 -0.20
CA ALA A 378 1.45 -28.38 0.76
C ALA A 378 0.38 -27.71 1.59
N LEU A 379 -0.87 -27.63 1.07
CA LEU A 379 -1.93 -26.83 1.69
C LEU A 379 -2.93 -27.72 2.45
N GLU A 380 -3.36 -27.22 3.60
CA GLU A 380 -4.58 -27.67 4.28
C GLU A 380 -5.55 -26.49 4.33
N VAL A 381 -6.69 -26.62 3.64
CA VAL A 381 -7.64 -25.52 3.45
C VAL A 381 -8.91 -25.79 4.23
N GLN A 382 -9.34 -24.81 5.04
CA GLN A 382 -10.63 -24.78 5.70
C GLN A 382 -11.38 -23.51 5.27
N GLN A 383 -12.69 -23.64 5.01
CA GLN A 383 -13.54 -22.50 4.67
C GLN A 383 -14.61 -22.28 5.74
N ARG A 384 -14.87 -21.01 6.03
CA ARG A 384 -16.02 -20.53 6.79
C ARG A 384 -16.79 -19.55 5.92
N GLN A 385 -18.00 -19.88 5.57
CA GLN A 385 -18.86 -18.99 4.79
C GLN A 385 -19.41 -17.86 5.67
N ALA A 386 -19.64 -16.71 5.05
CA ALA A 386 -20.31 -15.59 5.69
C ALA A 386 -21.75 -15.96 6.09
N GLU A 387 -22.23 -15.42 7.21
CA GLU A 387 -23.64 -15.54 7.61
C GLU A 387 -24.54 -14.80 6.63
N GLU A 388 -25.77 -15.29 6.45
CA GLU A 388 -26.77 -14.64 5.59
C GLU A 388 -27.02 -13.17 6.00
N GLY A 389 -27.05 -12.28 5.01
CA GLY A 389 -27.20 -10.83 5.20
C GLY A 389 -25.91 -10.02 5.12
N ALA A 390 -24.75 -10.65 5.10
CA ALA A 390 -23.45 -9.97 4.92
C ALA A 390 -23.33 -9.31 3.54
N MET A 391 -23.84 -9.94 2.50
CA MET A 391 -23.76 -9.42 1.11
C MET A 391 -24.53 -8.11 0.89
N ALA A 392 -25.55 -7.81 1.70
CA ALA A 392 -26.34 -6.58 1.55
C ALA A 392 -25.56 -5.29 1.90
N LEU A 393 -24.42 -5.39 2.58
CA LEU A 393 -23.57 -4.26 2.96
C LEU A 393 -22.44 -3.95 1.95
N GLN A 394 -22.13 -4.87 1.05
CA GLN A 394 -21.10 -4.67 0.00
C GLN A 394 -21.44 -3.55 -1.00
N GLY A 395 -22.67 -3.05 -1.01
CA GLY A 395 -23.13 -2.00 -1.92
C GLY A 395 -23.00 -0.55 -1.42
N ARG A 396 -22.44 -0.32 -0.22
CA ARG A 396 -22.33 1.04 0.37
C ARG A 396 -20.93 1.63 0.30
N PHE A 397 -20.22 1.42 -0.79
CA PHE A 397 -18.91 2.06 -0.95
C PHE A 397 -19.07 3.47 -1.51
N SER A 398 -18.37 4.43 -0.89
CA SER A 398 -18.27 5.78 -1.42
C SER A 398 -17.62 5.72 -2.81
N THR A 399 -18.33 6.22 -3.82
CA THR A 399 -17.77 6.40 -5.17
C THR A 399 -16.92 7.67 -5.27
N ILE A 400 -16.68 8.35 -4.14
CA ILE A 400 -15.97 9.61 -4.08
C ILE A 400 -14.47 9.33 -3.98
N THR A 401 -13.76 9.72 -5.01
CA THR A 401 -12.29 9.68 -5.05
C THR A 401 -11.73 11.11 -5.02
N ALA A 402 -10.47 11.26 -4.63
CA ALA A 402 -9.78 12.56 -4.72
C ALA A 402 -9.85 13.12 -6.15
N LYS A 403 -9.72 12.25 -7.16
CA LYS A 403 -9.85 12.61 -8.58
C LYS A 403 -11.22 13.15 -8.92
N SER A 404 -12.29 12.42 -8.62
CA SER A 404 -13.64 12.84 -8.96
C SER A 404 -14.03 14.17 -8.31
N LEU A 405 -13.56 14.42 -7.07
CA LEU A 405 -13.73 15.71 -6.41
C LEU A 405 -12.87 16.81 -7.04
N LEU A 406 -11.60 16.53 -7.35
CA LEU A 406 -10.74 17.50 -8.03
C LEU A 406 -11.33 17.90 -9.39
N GLU A 407 -11.83 16.96 -10.17
CA GLU A 407 -12.50 17.22 -11.45
C GLU A 407 -13.73 18.13 -11.29
N LEU A 408 -14.50 18.00 -10.20
CA LEU A 408 -15.59 18.93 -9.90
C LEU A 408 -15.07 20.35 -9.69
N PHE A 409 -14.01 20.53 -8.89
CA PHE A 409 -13.40 21.86 -8.71
C PHE A 409 -12.86 22.43 -10.02
N LEU A 410 -12.22 21.61 -10.86
CA LEU A 410 -11.61 22.05 -12.11
C LEU A 410 -12.64 22.38 -13.21
N HIS A 411 -13.74 21.64 -13.30
CA HIS A 411 -14.69 21.75 -14.40
C HIS A 411 -15.98 22.47 -14.04
N GLN A 412 -16.39 22.45 -12.77
CA GLN A 412 -17.65 23.03 -12.28
C GLN A 412 -17.45 24.10 -11.20
N GLY A 413 -16.20 24.32 -10.78
CA GLY A 413 -15.81 25.36 -9.83
C GLY A 413 -15.99 24.99 -8.36
N ALA A 414 -15.60 25.92 -7.49
CA ALA A 414 -15.55 25.72 -6.04
C ALA A 414 -16.92 25.37 -5.42
N GLU A 415 -18.00 25.97 -5.92
CA GLU A 415 -19.35 25.76 -5.39
C GLU A 415 -19.78 24.29 -5.53
N ALA A 416 -19.61 23.69 -6.72
CA ALA A 416 -19.96 22.31 -6.99
C ALA A 416 -19.11 21.33 -6.14
N GLY A 417 -17.80 21.58 -6.03
CA GLY A 417 -16.89 20.79 -5.20
C GLY A 417 -17.26 20.84 -3.72
N CYS A 418 -17.53 22.03 -3.18
CA CYS A 418 -17.93 22.22 -1.78
C CYS A 418 -19.30 21.62 -1.48
N GLN A 419 -20.27 21.74 -2.42
CA GLN A 419 -21.57 21.09 -2.29
C GLN A 419 -21.44 19.56 -2.19
N ARG A 420 -20.58 18.97 -3.01
CA ARG A 420 -20.33 17.53 -2.98
C ARG A 420 -19.70 17.10 -1.66
N ILE A 421 -18.74 17.86 -1.12
CA ILE A 421 -18.16 17.60 0.21
C ILE A 421 -19.24 17.64 1.29
N ALA A 422 -20.13 18.64 1.25
CA ALA A 422 -21.22 18.76 2.21
C ALA A 422 -22.19 17.57 2.19
N GLN A 423 -22.52 17.07 0.99
CA GLN A 423 -23.42 15.93 0.81
C GLN A 423 -22.83 14.62 1.34
N ASP A 424 -21.55 14.44 1.19
CA ASP A 424 -20.86 13.16 1.43
C ASP A 424 -19.85 13.24 2.58
N ALA A 425 -19.91 14.25 3.44
CA ALA A 425 -18.95 14.50 4.51
C ALA A 425 -18.75 13.27 5.44
N SER A 426 -19.81 12.49 5.68
CA SER A 426 -19.74 11.25 6.49
C SER A 426 -18.96 10.11 5.84
N GLN A 427 -18.69 10.22 4.52
CA GLN A 427 -18.00 9.20 3.71
C GLN A 427 -16.61 9.65 3.27
N ILE A 428 -16.22 10.90 3.57
CA ILE A 428 -14.96 11.51 3.14
C ILE A 428 -14.01 11.61 4.34
N LYS A 429 -12.75 11.19 4.15
CA LYS A 429 -11.68 11.50 5.10
C LYS A 429 -11.11 12.89 4.81
N PRO A 430 -11.02 13.80 5.79
CA PRO A 430 -10.50 15.15 5.56
C PRO A 430 -9.06 15.13 5.02
N ALA A 431 -8.22 14.14 5.38
CA ALA A 431 -6.88 13.97 4.84
C ALA A 431 -6.84 13.82 3.30
N MET A 432 -7.85 13.17 2.69
CA MET A 432 -7.98 13.08 1.23
C MET A 432 -8.17 14.46 0.59
N LEU A 433 -8.93 15.34 1.24
CA LEU A 433 -9.21 16.68 0.75
C LEU A 433 -7.96 17.57 0.76
N MET A 434 -6.98 17.30 1.63
CA MET A 434 -5.70 18.03 1.64
C MET A 434 -4.92 17.86 0.34
N GLN A 435 -4.99 16.68 -0.28
CA GLN A 435 -4.35 16.43 -1.58
C GLN A 435 -4.99 17.25 -2.70
N ILE A 436 -6.32 17.38 -2.66
CA ILE A 436 -7.06 18.23 -3.63
C ILE A 436 -6.66 19.70 -3.44
N GLY A 437 -6.60 20.16 -2.20
CA GLY A 437 -6.17 21.54 -1.90
C GLY A 437 -4.77 21.85 -2.44
N ARG A 438 -3.84 20.91 -2.30
CA ARG A 438 -2.50 21.04 -2.88
C ARG A 438 -2.52 21.05 -4.41
N ALA A 439 -3.27 20.14 -5.03
CA ALA A 439 -3.42 20.10 -6.48
C ALA A 439 -4.03 21.36 -7.08
N LEU A 440 -4.95 22.03 -6.36
CA LEU A 440 -5.50 23.33 -6.74
C LEU A 440 -4.45 24.44 -6.62
N GLN A 441 -3.66 24.47 -5.52
CA GLN A 441 -2.59 25.46 -5.34
C GLN A 441 -1.51 25.35 -6.42
N GLU A 442 -1.10 24.13 -6.79
CA GLU A 442 -0.12 23.87 -7.87
C GLU A 442 -0.59 24.35 -9.24
N ARG A 443 -1.90 24.49 -9.41
CA ARG A 443 -2.54 25.05 -10.61
C ARG A 443 -2.87 26.53 -10.48
N GLU A 444 -2.38 27.18 -9.42
CA GLU A 444 -2.66 28.59 -9.11
C GLU A 444 -4.16 28.92 -8.91
N LEU A 445 -4.99 27.91 -8.67
CA LEU A 445 -6.41 28.03 -8.36
C LEU A 445 -6.61 28.33 -6.88
N HIS A 446 -6.10 29.48 -6.44
CA HIS A 446 -6.05 29.85 -5.02
C HIS A 446 -7.43 30.10 -4.41
N GLY A 447 -8.37 30.61 -5.21
CA GLY A 447 -9.77 30.82 -4.79
C GLY A 447 -10.47 29.51 -4.47
N GLU A 448 -10.31 28.52 -5.31
CA GLU A 448 -10.84 27.16 -5.15
C GLU A 448 -10.19 26.45 -3.96
N ALA A 449 -8.89 26.63 -3.77
CA ALA A 449 -8.17 26.07 -2.61
C ALA A 449 -8.67 26.67 -1.29
N ILE A 450 -8.89 27.99 -1.23
CA ILE A 450 -9.48 28.66 -0.06
C ILE A 450 -10.87 28.11 0.23
N ALA A 451 -11.74 28.05 -0.79
CA ALA A 451 -13.10 27.54 -0.64
C ALA A 451 -13.10 26.08 -0.14
N LEU A 452 -12.22 25.25 -0.67
CA LEU A 452 -12.04 23.87 -0.21
C LEU A 452 -11.62 23.81 1.26
N TYR A 453 -10.58 24.54 1.69
CA TYR A 453 -10.13 24.51 3.08
C TYR A 453 -11.19 25.04 4.03
N GLN A 454 -11.95 26.06 3.63
CA GLN A 454 -13.09 26.55 4.40
C GLN A 454 -14.21 25.51 4.53
N ALA A 455 -14.50 24.77 3.44
CA ALA A 455 -15.47 23.68 3.50
C ALA A 455 -14.99 22.54 4.40
N ILE A 456 -13.68 22.20 4.39
CA ILE A 456 -13.11 21.23 5.33
C ILE A 456 -13.31 21.72 6.76
N ASN A 457 -12.96 22.97 7.07
CA ASN A 457 -13.11 23.53 8.42
C ASN A 457 -14.58 23.57 8.89
N GLN A 458 -15.52 23.71 7.97
CA GLN A 458 -16.94 23.68 8.29
C GLN A 458 -17.46 22.28 8.61
N HIS A 459 -17.06 21.27 7.83
CA HIS A 459 -17.58 19.90 7.96
C HIS A 459 -16.73 19.00 8.87
N PHE A 460 -15.47 19.36 9.08
CA PHE A 460 -14.50 18.69 9.94
C PHE A 460 -13.85 19.70 10.91
N PRO A 461 -14.62 20.31 11.83
CA PRO A 461 -14.18 21.49 12.59
C PRO A 461 -12.99 21.23 13.51
N ASP A 462 -12.72 19.98 13.88
CA ASP A 462 -11.59 19.61 14.73
C ASP A 462 -10.35 19.16 13.95
N PHE A 463 -10.36 19.23 12.61
CA PHE A 463 -9.23 18.87 11.76
C PHE A 463 -8.25 20.03 11.59
N ALA A 464 -7.25 20.12 12.48
CA ALA A 464 -6.32 21.25 12.62
C ALA A 464 -5.51 21.53 11.33
N LYS A 465 -5.19 20.49 10.57
CA LYS A 465 -4.37 20.60 9.35
C LYS A 465 -5.01 21.41 8.22
N ALA A 466 -6.33 21.50 8.15
CA ALA A 466 -6.98 22.34 7.15
C ALA A 466 -6.89 23.83 7.49
N TYR A 467 -6.97 24.19 8.78
CA TYR A 467 -6.72 25.55 9.24
C TYR A 467 -5.26 25.97 9.01
N GLU A 468 -4.31 25.09 9.31
CA GLU A 468 -2.89 25.31 9.02
C GLU A 468 -2.65 25.55 7.53
N ALA A 469 -3.16 24.68 6.66
CA ALA A 469 -2.98 24.81 5.21
C ALA A 469 -3.59 26.11 4.65
N LEU A 470 -4.71 26.54 5.19
CA LEU A 470 -5.31 27.83 4.87
C LEU A 470 -4.41 28.98 5.33
N GLY A 471 -3.81 28.88 6.51
CA GLY A 471 -2.84 29.83 7.01
C GLY A 471 -1.58 29.91 6.13
N ASP A 472 -1.06 28.75 5.71
CA ASP A 472 0.10 28.66 4.81
C ASP A 472 -0.19 29.31 3.46
N LEU A 473 -1.37 29.09 2.91
CA LEU A 473 -1.79 29.70 1.64
C LEU A 473 -1.85 31.23 1.74
N TYR A 474 -2.42 31.76 2.83
CA TYR A 474 -2.43 33.19 3.08
C TYR A 474 -1.03 33.75 3.33
N HIS A 475 -0.20 33.07 4.13
CA HIS A 475 1.13 33.53 4.51
C HIS A 475 2.11 33.51 3.35
N TYR A 476 2.32 32.31 2.78
CA TYR A 476 3.43 32.06 1.85
C TYR A 476 3.08 32.41 0.39
N THR A 477 1.79 32.29 0.00
CA THR A 477 1.38 32.51 -1.38
C THR A 477 0.75 33.89 -1.57
N LEU A 478 -0.28 34.22 -0.78
CA LEU A 478 -1.05 35.45 -0.96
C LEU A 478 -0.47 36.65 -0.21
N LYS A 479 0.50 36.43 0.69
CA LYS A 479 1.11 37.46 1.55
C LYS A 479 0.11 38.22 2.42
N ASP A 480 -0.99 37.58 2.78
CA ASP A 480 -2.07 38.12 3.62
C ASP A 480 -1.84 37.74 5.09
N LYS A 481 -0.96 38.50 5.77
CA LYS A 481 -0.60 38.28 7.17
C LYS A 481 -1.79 38.26 8.16
N PRO A 482 -2.80 39.13 8.05
CA PRO A 482 -3.95 39.10 8.96
C PRO A 482 -4.75 37.79 8.87
N ASN A 483 -5.08 37.33 7.66
CA ASN A 483 -5.82 36.10 7.45
C ASN A 483 -4.98 34.86 7.79
N ALA A 484 -3.67 34.88 7.50
CA ALA A 484 -2.74 33.84 7.92
C ALA A 484 -2.74 33.66 9.45
N ARG A 485 -2.59 34.74 10.19
CA ARG A 485 -2.61 34.74 11.67
C ARG A 485 -3.92 34.16 12.20
N THR A 486 -5.06 34.60 11.65
CA THR A 486 -6.37 34.10 12.06
C THR A 486 -6.49 32.58 11.86
N ALA A 487 -6.04 32.09 10.71
CA ALA A 487 -6.09 30.66 10.39
C ALA A 487 -5.18 29.83 11.31
N TYR A 488 -3.95 30.26 11.55
CA TYR A 488 -3.04 29.56 12.46
C TYR A 488 -3.53 29.55 13.92
N GLN A 489 -4.13 30.65 14.39
CA GLN A 489 -4.75 30.69 15.72
C GLN A 489 -5.95 29.74 15.83
N ALA A 490 -6.76 29.64 14.77
CA ALA A 490 -7.84 28.66 14.72
C ALA A 490 -7.30 27.23 14.74
N ALA A 491 -6.22 26.92 14.00
CA ALA A 491 -5.56 25.62 14.05
C ALA A 491 -5.12 25.26 15.48
N LEU A 492 -4.45 26.17 16.19
CA LEU A 492 -4.06 25.97 17.59
C LEU A 492 -5.24 25.72 18.52
N ALA A 493 -6.36 26.39 18.31
CA ALA A 493 -7.55 26.27 19.14
C ALA A 493 -8.25 24.90 18.99
N VAL A 494 -8.22 24.31 17.78
CA VAL A 494 -8.84 23.00 17.52
C VAL A 494 -7.90 21.83 17.77
N LEU A 495 -6.60 22.03 17.71
CA LEU A 495 -5.56 21.02 17.80
C LEU A 495 -5.72 20.02 18.96
N PRO A 496 -6.08 20.42 20.20
CA PRO A 496 -6.29 19.46 21.30
C PRO A 496 -7.46 18.47 21.08
N ARG A 497 -8.36 18.76 20.13
CA ARG A 497 -9.52 17.92 19.80
C ARG A 497 -9.31 17.11 18.53
N ASP A 498 -8.23 17.35 17.81
CA ASP A 498 -7.92 16.62 16.57
C ASP A 498 -7.48 15.19 16.86
N VAL A 499 -8.45 14.28 16.82
CA VAL A 499 -8.23 12.84 17.03
C VAL A 499 -7.52 12.15 15.85
N THR A 500 -7.31 12.86 14.74
CA THR A 500 -6.55 12.32 13.60
C THR A 500 -5.04 12.39 13.81
N LEU A 501 -4.60 13.14 14.82
CA LEU A 501 -3.21 13.34 15.20
C LEU A 501 -2.89 12.64 16.52
N SER A 502 -1.77 11.94 16.57
CA SER A 502 -1.20 11.43 17.82
C SER A 502 -0.67 12.58 18.69
N THR A 503 -0.43 12.32 19.99
CA THR A 503 0.12 13.34 20.91
C THR A 503 1.44 13.95 20.39
N PRO A 504 2.44 13.17 19.91
CA PRO A 504 3.65 13.74 19.32
C PRO A 504 3.37 14.62 18.08
N GLU A 505 2.45 14.20 17.20
CA GLU A 505 2.05 15.00 16.04
C GLU A 505 1.40 16.32 16.46
N GLN A 506 0.56 16.31 17.51
CA GLN A 506 -0.06 17.52 18.05
C GLN A 506 0.98 18.48 18.66
N ASP A 507 1.95 17.95 19.41
CA ASP A 507 3.01 18.76 20.03
C ASP A 507 3.91 19.38 18.95
N TYR A 508 4.26 18.62 17.94
CA TYR A 508 5.00 19.10 16.79
C TYR A 508 4.25 20.21 16.04
N LEU A 509 2.97 19.98 15.71
CA LEU A 509 2.16 20.97 15.00
C LEU A 509 1.96 22.25 15.83
N ARG A 510 1.80 22.12 17.15
CA ARG A 510 1.71 23.26 18.07
C ARG A 510 2.97 24.13 18.02
N HIS A 511 4.15 23.50 18.05
CA HIS A 511 5.42 24.22 17.95
C HIS A 511 5.53 24.96 16.61
N SER A 512 5.26 24.30 15.52
CA SER A 512 5.29 24.86 14.17
C SER A 512 4.35 26.06 14.00
N LEU A 513 3.09 25.95 14.46
CA LEU A 513 2.11 27.03 14.35
C LEU A 513 2.52 28.27 15.14
N ASN A 514 3.16 28.10 16.32
CA ASN A 514 3.66 29.22 17.08
C ASN A 514 4.81 29.94 16.36
N GLU A 515 5.76 29.19 15.76
CA GLU A 515 6.83 29.78 14.94
C GLU A 515 6.25 30.55 13.72
N ASP A 516 5.24 29.98 13.05
CA ASP A 516 4.60 30.62 11.89
C ASP A 516 3.87 31.92 12.31
N ILE A 517 3.22 31.95 13.50
CA ILE A 517 2.58 33.14 14.04
C ILE A 517 3.62 34.22 14.41
N GLU A 518 4.74 33.83 15.02
CA GLU A 518 5.84 34.75 15.36
C GLU A 518 6.45 35.38 14.11
N ALA A 519 6.60 34.62 13.03
CA ALA A 519 7.11 35.09 11.74
C ALA A 519 6.18 36.11 11.04
N LEU A 520 4.94 36.26 11.51
CA LEU A 520 3.99 37.25 10.98
C LEU A 520 4.10 38.62 11.66
N ILE A 521 4.87 38.72 12.76
CA ILE A 521 5.14 39.99 13.46
C ILE A 521 6.16 40.79 12.66
#